data_86005375c82aaa68a28f80ffe09de7b7
#
_entry.id   86005375c82aaa68a28f80ffe09de7b7
#
_cell.length_a   1.000
_cell.length_b   1.000
_cell.length_c   1.000
_cell.angle_alpha   90.00
_cell.angle_beta   90.00
_cell.angle_gamma   90.00
#
_symmetry.space_group_name_H-M   'P 1'
#
loop_
_entity.id
_entity.type
_entity.pdbx_description
1 polymer ?
#
loop_
_entity_poly.entity_id
_entity_poly.type
_entity_poly.pdbx_seq_one_letter_code
_entity_poly.pdbx_strand_id
1 'polypeptide(L)'
;MTLLDATPPKPPLRIGRYILIALVVFILGGASYFVLRNFPEERAVSHFLTALENGNYREAYQLWQPSPSYSFQDFLHGWGPQGDYGKIRGFQILGTRSKGQSLVIVTIKVNNVDPPLDLVVDRKTKGLSYSAF
;
A
#
# COMPACT_ATOMS: atom_id res chain seq x y z
N MET A 1 59.31 -28.92 19.74
CA MET A 1 58.99 -28.67 19.37
C MET A 1 57.98 -28.42 18.96
N THR A 2 57.60 -28.07 18.66
CA THR A 2 56.75 -27.50 18.69
C THR A 2 55.95 -27.25 17.58
N LEU A 3 56.08 -27.82 16.55
CA LEU A 3 55.15 -27.92 15.46
C LEU A 3 53.83 -28.54 15.88
N LEU A 4 53.89 -29.23 16.98
CA LEU A 4 52.73 -29.87 17.52
C LEU A 4 51.85 -28.96 18.35
N ASP A 5 52.36 -27.77 18.63
CA ASP A 5 51.58 -26.80 19.37
C ASP A 5 50.87 -25.79 18.47
N ALA A 6 50.95 -25.99 17.17
CA ALA A 6 50.19 -25.18 16.26
C ALA A 6 48.70 -25.47 16.51
N THR A 7 48.05 -24.54 17.15
CA THR A 7 46.62 -24.63 17.30
C THR A 7 45.98 -24.64 15.93
N PRO A 8 45.09 -25.58 15.63
CA PRO A 8 44.38 -25.53 14.35
C PRO A 8 43.65 -24.21 14.23
N PRO A 9 43.67 -23.59 13.07
CA PRO A 9 42.94 -22.35 12.87
C PRO A 9 41.47 -22.63 13.22
N LYS A 10 40.90 -21.73 14.01
CA LYS A 10 39.49 -21.83 14.31
C LYS A 10 38.74 -21.84 13.00
N PRO A 11 37.77 -22.74 12.83
CA PRO A 11 36.99 -22.74 11.58
C PRO A 11 36.33 -21.39 11.36
N PRO A 12 36.59 -20.74 10.25
CA PRO A 12 36.03 -19.41 9.98
C PRO A 12 34.54 -19.46 9.73
N LEU A 13 33.97 -20.65 9.72
CA LEU A 13 32.59 -20.92 9.32
C LEU A 13 31.53 -20.29 10.22
N ARG A 14 31.85 -20.02 11.47
CA ARG A 14 30.86 -19.48 12.41
C ARG A 14 30.58 -18.00 12.18
N ILE A 15 31.61 -17.21 11.90
CA ILE A 15 31.46 -15.77 11.65
C ILE A 15 30.74 -15.55 10.33
N GLY A 16 31.13 -16.27 9.27
CA GLY A 16 30.47 -16.18 7.98
C GLY A 16 29.00 -16.55 8.04
N ARG A 17 28.65 -17.53 8.85
CA ARG A 17 27.26 -17.95 9.06
C ARG A 17 26.44 -16.87 9.75
N TYR A 18 26.99 -16.21 10.76
CA TYR A 18 26.31 -15.12 11.45
C TYR A 18 26.17 -13.90 10.58
N ILE A 19 27.17 -13.58 9.78
CA ILE A 19 27.10 -12.48 8.82
C ILE A 19 26.01 -12.74 7.78
N LEU A 20 25.92 -13.97 7.27
CA LEU A 20 24.89 -14.35 6.34
C LEU A 20 23.49 -14.22 6.94
N ILE A 21 23.29 -14.71 8.17
CA ILE A 21 22.02 -14.60 8.88
C ILE A 21 21.67 -13.12 9.10
N ALA A 22 22.60 -12.30 9.55
CA ALA A 22 22.39 -10.87 9.76
C ALA A 22 22.02 -10.17 8.46
N LEU A 23 22.66 -10.53 7.34
CA LEU A 23 22.37 -9.98 6.04
C LEU A 23 20.95 -10.34 5.58
N VAL A 24 20.56 -11.61 5.75
CA VAL A 24 19.21 -12.07 5.41
C VAL A 24 18.15 -11.35 6.24
N VAL A 25 18.38 -11.23 7.55
CA VAL A 25 17.47 -10.51 8.46
C VAL A 25 17.36 -9.04 8.05
N PHE A 26 18.48 -8.40 7.69
CA PHE A 26 18.50 -7.02 7.24
C PHE A 26 17.70 -6.83 5.94
N ILE A 27 17.89 -7.73 4.97
CA ILE A 27 17.16 -7.68 3.71
C ILE A 27 15.67 -7.89 3.94
N LEU A 28 15.28 -8.90 4.71
CA LEU A 28 13.88 -9.19 5.01
C LEU A 28 13.23 -8.06 5.81
N GLY A 29 13.93 -7.49 6.78
CA GLY A 29 13.44 -6.37 7.57
C GLY A 29 13.27 -5.12 6.71
N GLY A 30 14.25 -4.81 5.85
CA GLY A 30 14.19 -3.69 4.94
C GLY A 30 13.07 -3.84 3.90
N ALA A 31 12.95 -5.02 3.29
CA ALA A 31 11.90 -5.32 2.34
C ALA A 31 10.51 -5.21 3.00
N SER A 32 10.37 -5.75 4.23
CA SER A 32 9.12 -5.65 4.99
C SER A 32 8.78 -4.19 5.30
N TYR A 33 9.77 -3.38 5.65
CA TYR A 33 9.56 -1.96 5.89
C TYR A 33 9.01 -1.26 4.65
N PHE A 34 9.61 -1.49 3.49
CA PHE A 34 9.15 -0.88 2.23
C PHE A 34 7.75 -1.35 1.84
N VAL A 35 7.45 -2.63 1.99
CA VAL A 35 6.13 -3.17 1.68
C VAL A 35 5.09 -2.64 2.65
N LEU A 36 5.40 -2.62 3.96
CA LEU A 36 4.44 -2.23 4.99
C LEU A 36 4.32 -0.72 5.16
N ARG A 37 5.25 0.06 4.63
CA ARG A 37 5.25 1.52 4.77
C ARG A 37 3.96 2.15 4.26
N ASN A 38 3.46 1.68 3.12
CA ASN A 38 2.25 2.18 2.48
C ASN A 38 1.03 1.31 2.75
N PHE A 39 1.18 0.30 3.60
CA PHE A 39 0.10 -0.65 3.90
C PHE A 39 -1.14 0.01 4.53
N PRO A 40 -1.02 0.95 5.49
CA PRO A 40 -2.21 1.60 6.03
C PRO A 40 -3.01 2.37 4.97
N GLU A 41 -2.34 3.03 4.04
CA GLU A 41 -2.97 3.78 2.97
C GLU A 41 -3.61 2.85 1.93
N GLU A 42 -2.91 1.78 1.59
CA GLU A 42 -3.44 0.74 0.72
C GLU A 42 -4.69 0.10 1.33
N ARG A 43 -4.65 -0.15 2.64
CA ARG A 43 -5.78 -0.68 3.38
C ARG A 43 -6.96 0.29 3.40
N ALA A 44 -6.71 1.59 3.51
CA ALA A 44 -7.75 2.61 3.45
C ALA A 44 -8.46 2.59 2.09
N VAL A 45 -7.71 2.47 1.00
CA VAL A 45 -8.26 2.34 -0.35
C VAL A 45 -9.06 1.04 -0.48
N SER A 46 -8.53 -0.05 0.01
CA SER A 46 -9.21 -1.35 -0.02
C SER A 46 -10.55 -1.30 0.74
N HIS A 47 -10.57 -0.67 1.89
CA HIS A 47 -11.78 -0.51 2.69
C HIS A 47 -12.83 0.33 1.95
N PHE A 48 -12.39 1.43 1.33
CA PHE A 48 -13.25 2.27 0.51
C PHE A 48 -13.86 1.51 -0.67
N LEU A 49 -13.04 0.79 -1.42
CA LEU A 49 -13.50 0.02 -2.57
C LEU A 49 -14.41 -1.14 -2.18
N THR A 50 -14.13 -1.78 -1.04
CA THR A 50 -14.98 -2.83 -0.51
C THR A 50 -16.36 -2.29 -0.13
N ALA A 51 -16.43 -1.10 0.46
CA ALA A 51 -17.69 -0.44 0.75
C ALA A 51 -18.51 -0.21 -0.53
N LEU A 52 -17.84 0.21 -1.61
CA LEU A 52 -18.50 0.38 -2.91
C LEU A 52 -19.00 -0.94 -3.48
N GLU A 53 -18.20 -2.00 -3.38
CA GLU A 53 -18.61 -3.34 -3.83
C GLU A 53 -19.87 -3.81 -3.12
N ASN A 54 -19.96 -3.53 -1.82
CA ASN A 54 -21.09 -3.95 -0.99
C ASN A 54 -22.30 -3.04 -1.12
N GLY A 55 -22.21 -1.98 -1.92
CA GLY A 55 -23.28 -1.02 -2.08
C GLY A 55 -23.42 -0.03 -0.92
N ASN A 56 -22.44 0.02 -0.02
CA ASN A 56 -22.44 0.91 1.13
C ASN A 56 -21.90 2.29 0.74
N TYR A 57 -22.64 3.00 -0.10
CA TYR A 57 -22.18 4.29 -0.67
C TYR A 57 -22.01 5.37 0.38
N ARG A 58 -22.83 5.36 1.42
CA ARG A 58 -22.71 6.31 2.53
C ARG A 58 -21.41 6.12 3.29
N GLU A 59 -21.06 4.87 3.59
CA GLU A 59 -19.80 4.54 4.24
C GLU A 59 -18.61 4.93 3.37
N ALA A 60 -18.68 4.61 2.07
CA ALA A 60 -17.63 4.99 1.13
C ALA A 60 -17.46 6.51 1.06
N TYR A 61 -18.56 7.26 1.06
CA TYR A 61 -18.52 8.71 1.08
C TYR A 61 -17.85 9.26 2.33
N GLN A 62 -18.12 8.67 3.48
CA GLN A 62 -17.48 9.05 4.73
C GLN A 62 -15.98 8.73 4.73
N LEU A 63 -15.61 7.59 4.18
CA LEU A 63 -14.21 7.19 4.04
C LEU A 63 -13.44 8.10 3.09
N TRP A 64 -14.11 8.63 2.09
CA TRP A 64 -13.54 9.62 1.18
C TRP A 64 -13.16 10.91 1.91
N GLN A 65 -13.79 11.19 3.04
CA GLN A 65 -13.63 12.41 3.84
C GLN A 65 -13.85 13.66 2.98
N PRO A 66 -15.07 13.82 2.47
CA PRO A 66 -15.35 14.89 1.51
C PRO A 66 -15.25 16.27 2.13
N SER A 67 -14.86 17.26 1.31
CA SER A 67 -14.94 18.65 1.70
C SER A 67 -16.41 19.08 1.83
N PRO A 68 -16.72 20.19 2.55
CA PRO A 68 -18.11 20.66 2.66
C PRO A 68 -18.78 20.96 1.33
N SER A 69 -17.99 21.30 0.30
CA SER A 69 -18.49 21.60 -1.04
C SER A 69 -18.74 20.35 -1.90
N TYR A 70 -18.27 19.19 -1.47
CA TYR A 70 -18.43 17.92 -2.21
C TYR A 70 -19.58 17.13 -1.62
N SER A 71 -20.73 17.18 -2.30
CA SER A 71 -21.95 16.55 -1.79
C SER A 71 -21.97 15.04 -2.05
N PHE A 72 -22.87 14.35 -1.35
CA PHE A 72 -23.10 12.93 -1.59
C PHE A 72 -23.56 12.66 -3.02
N GLN A 73 -24.35 13.57 -3.59
CA GLN A 73 -24.76 13.45 -5.00
C GLN A 73 -23.57 13.57 -5.94
N ASP A 74 -22.66 14.50 -5.67
CA ASP A 74 -21.43 14.64 -6.45
C ASP A 74 -20.60 13.36 -6.38
N PHE A 75 -20.50 12.78 -5.19
CA PHE A 75 -19.83 11.50 -4.98
C PHE A 75 -20.46 10.39 -5.82
N LEU A 76 -21.79 10.30 -5.84
CA LEU A 76 -22.47 9.28 -6.59
C LEU A 76 -22.33 9.44 -8.12
N HIS A 77 -22.10 10.64 -8.61
CA HIS A 77 -21.81 10.84 -10.03
C HIS A 77 -20.52 10.13 -10.48
N GLY A 78 -19.54 10.02 -9.60
CA GLY A 78 -18.31 9.28 -9.90
C GLY A 78 -18.37 7.82 -9.49
N TRP A 79 -18.77 7.57 -8.26
CA TRP A 79 -18.64 6.26 -7.62
C TRP A 79 -19.96 5.50 -7.44
N GLY A 80 -21.09 6.11 -7.74
CA GLY A 80 -22.38 5.45 -7.61
C GLY A 80 -22.59 4.37 -8.66
N PRO A 81 -23.68 3.59 -8.54
CA PRO A 81 -23.96 2.48 -9.47
C PRO A 81 -24.21 2.95 -10.90
N GLN A 82 -24.58 4.20 -11.09
CA GLN A 82 -24.74 4.83 -12.40
C GLN A 82 -23.67 5.90 -12.65
N GLY A 83 -22.59 5.87 -11.88
CA GLY A 83 -21.48 6.81 -12.01
C GLY A 83 -20.50 6.42 -13.11
N ASP A 84 -19.39 7.14 -13.17
CA ASP A 84 -18.39 7.01 -14.22
C ASP A 84 -17.83 5.60 -14.37
N TYR A 85 -17.71 4.87 -13.26
CA TYR A 85 -17.14 3.52 -13.23
C TYR A 85 -18.21 2.44 -13.22
N GLY A 86 -19.48 2.81 -13.14
CA GLY A 86 -20.56 1.88 -12.95
C GLY A 86 -20.51 1.22 -11.56
N LYS A 87 -21.29 0.18 -11.37
CA LYS A 87 -21.24 -0.57 -10.12
C LYS A 87 -19.90 -1.29 -9.99
N ILE A 88 -19.22 -1.06 -8.89
CA ILE A 88 -17.94 -1.72 -8.62
C ILE A 88 -18.23 -3.18 -8.26
N ARG A 89 -17.76 -4.10 -9.09
CA ARG A 89 -17.91 -5.55 -8.89
C ARG A 89 -16.62 -6.18 -8.41
N GLY A 90 -15.49 -5.54 -8.66
CA GLY A 90 -14.21 -6.02 -8.24
C GLY A 90 -13.16 -4.95 -8.46
N PHE A 91 -12.05 -5.08 -7.75
CA PHE A 91 -10.95 -4.15 -7.87
C PHE A 91 -9.63 -4.86 -7.62
N GLN A 92 -8.55 -4.25 -8.05
CA GLN A 92 -7.21 -4.75 -7.83
C GLN A 92 -6.29 -3.56 -7.53
N ILE A 93 -5.49 -3.69 -6.48
CA ILE A 93 -4.46 -2.71 -6.18
C ILE A 93 -3.20 -3.11 -6.95
N LEU A 94 -2.77 -2.24 -7.85
CA LEU A 94 -1.62 -2.53 -8.72
C LEU A 94 -0.30 -2.12 -8.09
N GLY A 95 -0.31 -1.10 -7.25
CA GLY A 95 0.90 -0.64 -6.60
C GLY A 95 0.67 0.62 -5.81
N THR A 96 1.69 1.01 -5.07
CA THR A 96 1.70 2.23 -4.28
C THR A 96 3.00 2.97 -4.50
N ARG A 97 2.96 4.29 -4.41
CA ARG A 97 4.16 5.11 -4.40
C ARG A 97 3.97 6.29 -3.48
N SER A 98 5.02 6.67 -2.78
CA SER A 98 5.00 7.83 -1.91
C SER A 98 5.11 9.11 -2.74
N LYS A 99 4.36 10.12 -2.36
CA LYS A 99 4.50 11.46 -2.93
C LYS A 99 4.78 12.45 -1.79
N GLY A 100 6.02 12.86 -1.69
CA GLY A 100 6.47 13.62 -0.54
C GLY A 100 6.35 12.79 0.73
N GLN A 101 6.18 13.47 1.86
CA GLN A 101 6.12 12.82 3.16
C GLN A 101 4.68 12.58 3.65
N SER A 102 3.72 13.26 3.04
CA SER A 102 2.35 13.31 3.55
C SER A 102 1.33 12.58 2.69
N LEU A 103 1.68 12.22 1.46
CA LEU A 103 0.75 11.61 0.52
C LEU A 103 1.28 10.28 -0.01
N VAL A 104 0.36 9.38 -0.28
CA VAL A 104 0.62 8.11 -0.97
C VAL A 104 -0.32 8.03 -2.17
N ILE A 105 0.23 7.65 -3.32
CA ILE A 105 -0.57 7.37 -4.50
C ILE A 105 -0.76 5.87 -4.59
N VAL A 106 -2.02 5.44 -4.64
CA VAL A 106 -2.39 4.04 -4.79
C VAL A 106 -3.00 3.87 -6.17
N THR A 107 -2.37 3.05 -6.99
CA THR A 107 -2.85 2.74 -8.33
C THR A 107 -3.78 1.54 -8.25
N ILE A 108 -4.99 1.70 -8.74
CA ILE A 108 -6.02 0.68 -8.69
C ILE A 108 -6.59 0.41 -10.07
N LYS A 109 -7.13 -0.78 -10.23
CA LYS A 109 -7.91 -1.16 -11.39
C LYS A 109 -9.29 -1.58 -10.90
N VAL A 110 -10.33 -0.93 -11.39
CA VAL A 110 -11.71 -1.23 -11.01
C VAL A 110 -12.43 -1.83 -12.21
N ASN A 111 -13.17 -2.92 -11.98
CA ASN A 111 -13.98 -3.60 -13.01
C ASN A 111 -13.21 -3.91 -14.31
N ASN A 112 -11.91 -4.11 -14.23
CA ASN A 112 -11.03 -4.32 -15.40
C ASN A 112 -11.04 -3.17 -16.42
N VAL A 113 -11.38 -1.96 -15.99
CA VAL A 113 -11.39 -0.77 -16.84
C VAL A 113 -9.94 -0.25 -16.98
N ASP A 114 -9.55 0.08 -18.20
CA ASP A 114 -8.29 0.73 -18.51
C ASP A 114 -8.53 2.18 -18.91
N PRO A 115 -7.62 3.11 -18.60
CA PRO A 115 -6.38 2.94 -17.83
C PRO A 115 -6.64 2.78 -16.34
N PRO A 116 -5.63 2.29 -15.57
CA PRO A 116 -5.74 2.26 -14.12
C PRO A 116 -5.92 3.65 -13.54
N LEU A 117 -6.54 3.70 -12.37
CA LEU A 117 -6.85 4.94 -11.66
C LEU A 117 -5.89 5.14 -10.51
N ASP A 118 -5.38 6.34 -10.36
CA ASP A 118 -4.55 6.73 -9.23
C ASP A 118 -5.39 7.47 -8.19
N LEU A 119 -5.38 6.98 -6.97
CA LEU A 119 -5.98 7.66 -5.83
C LEU A 119 -4.90 8.17 -4.90
N VAL A 120 -5.10 9.35 -4.37
CA VAL A 120 -4.19 9.96 -3.40
C VAL A 120 -4.77 9.74 -2.01
N VAL A 121 -3.94 9.25 -1.09
CA VAL A 121 -4.31 9.04 0.31
C VAL A 121 -3.43 9.92 1.18
N ASP A 122 -4.07 10.68 2.06
CA ASP A 122 -3.37 11.45 3.08
C ASP A 122 -2.90 10.50 4.19
N ARG A 123 -1.60 10.53 4.49
CA ARG A 123 -1.03 9.63 5.52
C ARG A 123 -1.59 9.88 6.91
N LYS A 124 -1.95 11.12 7.19
CA LYS A 124 -2.39 11.52 8.52
C LYS A 124 -3.87 11.21 8.74
N THR A 125 -4.71 11.60 7.80
CA THR A 125 -6.16 11.49 7.93
C THR A 125 -6.74 10.25 7.27
N LYS A 126 -5.99 9.63 6.34
CA LYS A 126 -6.45 8.55 5.46
C LYS A 126 -7.59 8.99 4.53
N GLY A 127 -7.76 10.29 4.35
CA GLY A 127 -8.69 10.82 3.36
C GLY A 127 -8.25 10.51 1.94
N LEU A 128 -9.21 10.32 1.06
CA LEU A 128 -8.99 9.91 -0.33
C LEU A 128 -9.33 11.05 -1.27
N SER A 129 -8.61 11.10 -2.40
CA SER A 129 -8.91 12.04 -3.48
C SER A 129 -8.39 11.50 -4.80
N TYR A 130 -8.85 12.10 -5.89
CA TYR A 130 -8.29 11.79 -7.20
C TYR A 130 -6.90 12.42 -7.33
N SER A 131 -6.03 11.71 -8.06
CA SER A 131 -4.70 12.23 -8.34
C SER A 131 -4.79 13.34 -9.40
N ALA A 132 -4.18 14.46 -9.10
CA ALA A 132 -3.98 15.56 -10.05
C ALA A 132 -2.63 15.49 -10.76
N PHE A 133 -1.86 14.41 -10.54
CA PHE A 133 -0.47 14.27 -10.97
C PHE A 133 -0.30 13.18 -12.02
#